data_39d6ac64b62abe451428c3063b879cc3
#
_entry.id   39d6ac64b62abe451428c3063b879cc3
#
_cell.length_a   1.000
_cell.length_b   1.000
_cell.length_c   1.000
_cell.angle_alpha   90.00
_cell.angle_beta   90.00
_cell.angle_gamma   90.00
#
_symmetry.space_group_name_H-M   'P 1'
#
loop_
_entity.id
_entity.type
_entity.pdbx_description
1 polymer ?
#
loop_
_entity_poly.entity_id
_entity_poly.type
_entity_poly.pdbx_seq_one_letter_code
_entity_poly.pdbx_strand_id
1 'polypeptide(L)'
;NARIEPGAIIREQVSIGDNAVVMMGAILNIGAVVGEGTMIDMGAVLGGRATVGRNCHIGAGAVLAGVIEPASATPVVIEDGVLVGANAVVIEGVRVGRGAVVAAGAVVIQDVPENAVVAGCPARVIKMKDQGTSQKTALEAALRTL
;
A
#
# COMPACT_ATOMS: atom_id res chain seq x y z
N ASN A 1 0.73 -14.79 11.68
CA ASN A 1 -0.65 -14.89 12.14
C ASN A 1 -1.47 -13.70 11.61
N ALA A 2 -1.89 -13.81 10.37
CA ALA A 2 -2.62 -12.75 9.67
C ALA A 2 -4.12 -13.07 9.63
N ARG A 3 -4.95 -12.03 9.51
CA ARG A 3 -6.38 -12.19 9.27
C ARG A 3 -6.67 -11.98 7.79
N ILE A 4 -7.24 -12.99 7.14
CA ILE A 4 -7.61 -12.93 5.74
C ILE A 4 -9.11 -13.09 5.62
N GLU A 5 -9.78 -12.04 5.15
CA GLU A 5 -11.23 -12.04 5.05
C GLU A 5 -11.70 -12.87 3.84
N PRO A 6 -12.91 -13.44 3.91
CA PRO A 6 -13.49 -14.15 2.77
C PRO A 6 -13.56 -13.25 1.53
N GLY A 7 -13.31 -13.83 0.38
CA GLY A 7 -13.33 -13.10 -0.90
C GLY A 7 -12.01 -12.46 -1.30
N ALA A 8 -11.00 -12.49 -0.44
CA ALA A 8 -9.66 -12.10 -0.86
C ALA A 8 -9.06 -13.18 -1.77
N ILE A 9 -8.33 -12.75 -2.80
CA ILE A 9 -7.64 -13.67 -3.70
C ILE A 9 -6.14 -13.49 -3.51
N ILE A 10 -5.48 -14.54 -3.08
CA ILE A 10 -4.05 -14.53 -2.78
C ILE A 10 -3.39 -15.58 -3.63
N ARG A 11 -2.51 -15.14 -4.52
CA ARG A 11 -1.83 -16.03 -5.44
C ARG A 11 -0.56 -16.62 -4.82
N GLU A 12 0.14 -17.40 -5.62
CA GLU A 12 1.33 -18.12 -5.20
C GLU A 12 2.46 -17.18 -4.82
N GLN A 13 3.32 -17.63 -3.90
CA GLN A 13 4.53 -16.91 -3.48
C GLN A 13 4.25 -15.56 -2.83
N VAL A 14 3.02 -15.30 -2.42
CA VAL A 14 2.69 -14.11 -1.63
C VAL A 14 3.15 -14.33 -0.19
N SER A 15 3.82 -13.34 0.38
CA SER A 15 4.26 -13.34 1.77
C SER A 15 3.43 -12.33 2.55
N ILE A 16 2.84 -12.76 3.66
CA ILE A 16 2.00 -11.91 4.52
C ILE A 16 2.53 -12.01 5.94
N GLY A 17 2.93 -10.87 6.50
CA GLY A 17 3.49 -10.79 7.84
C GLY A 17 2.44 -10.93 8.94
N ASP A 18 2.93 -11.10 10.17
CA ASP A 18 2.06 -11.24 11.34
C ASP A 18 1.20 -9.99 11.56
N ASN A 19 0.02 -10.18 12.06
CA ASN A 19 -0.94 -9.12 12.38
C ASN A 19 -1.37 -8.28 11.17
N ALA A 20 -1.05 -8.73 9.96
CA ALA A 20 -1.59 -8.12 8.75
C ALA A 20 -3.07 -8.47 8.58
N VAL A 21 -3.79 -7.60 7.90
CA VAL A 21 -5.20 -7.81 7.58
C VAL A 21 -5.38 -7.65 6.08
N VAL A 22 -5.97 -8.66 5.44
CA VAL A 22 -6.34 -8.60 4.02
C VAL A 22 -7.85 -8.67 3.95
N MET A 23 -8.47 -7.59 3.49
CA MET A 23 -9.92 -7.44 3.49
C MET A 23 -10.55 -8.13 2.29
N MET A 24 -11.88 -8.26 2.34
CA MET A 24 -12.64 -8.90 1.27
C MET A 24 -12.42 -8.20 -0.07
N GLY A 25 -12.31 -8.99 -1.12
CA GLY A 25 -12.14 -8.50 -2.49
C GLY A 25 -10.75 -8.01 -2.84
N ALA A 26 -9.82 -7.98 -1.89
CA ALA A 26 -8.43 -7.63 -2.23
C ALA A 26 -7.81 -8.73 -3.09
N ILE A 27 -6.93 -8.32 -4.00
CA ILE A 27 -6.25 -9.24 -4.93
C ILE A 27 -4.75 -9.03 -4.79
N LEU A 28 -4.05 -10.08 -4.38
CA LEU A 28 -2.60 -10.09 -4.23
C LEU A 28 -2.01 -11.02 -5.27
N ASN A 29 -1.33 -10.42 -6.25
CA ASN A 29 -0.75 -11.19 -7.34
C ASN A 29 0.56 -11.87 -6.92
N ILE A 30 1.06 -12.73 -7.79
CA ILE A 30 2.21 -13.57 -7.53
C ILE A 30 3.39 -12.76 -6.97
N GLY A 31 3.98 -13.28 -5.90
CA GLY A 31 5.18 -12.71 -5.30
C GLY A 31 4.99 -11.40 -4.54
N ALA A 32 3.75 -10.92 -4.36
CA ALA A 32 3.51 -9.72 -3.56
C ALA A 32 3.93 -9.95 -2.11
N VAL A 33 4.38 -8.88 -1.45
CA VAL A 33 4.83 -8.92 -0.05
C VAL A 33 4.04 -7.91 0.75
N VAL A 34 3.48 -8.36 1.87
CA VAL A 34 2.74 -7.52 2.82
C VAL A 34 3.43 -7.63 4.18
N GLY A 35 3.90 -6.51 4.69
CA GLY A 35 4.62 -6.47 5.96
C GLY A 35 3.72 -6.61 7.18
N GLU A 36 4.37 -6.84 8.32
CA GLU A 36 3.69 -6.99 9.61
C GLU A 36 2.80 -5.79 9.93
N GLY A 37 1.60 -6.04 10.43
CA GLY A 37 0.67 -5.00 10.87
C GLY A 37 0.03 -4.18 9.76
N THR A 38 0.27 -4.52 8.52
CA THR A 38 -0.28 -3.78 7.35
C THR A 38 -1.70 -4.23 7.07
N MET A 39 -2.54 -3.27 6.68
CA MET A 39 -3.90 -3.56 6.21
C MET A 39 -3.99 -3.32 4.70
N ILE A 40 -4.46 -4.33 3.99
CA ILE A 40 -4.84 -4.23 2.58
C ILE A 40 -6.36 -4.18 2.55
N ASP A 41 -6.91 -3.01 2.24
CA ASP A 41 -8.34 -2.75 2.36
C ASP A 41 -9.15 -3.36 1.20
N MET A 42 -10.46 -3.22 1.27
CA MET A 42 -11.40 -3.86 0.35
C MET A 42 -11.10 -3.52 -1.11
N GLY A 43 -11.02 -4.55 -1.93
CA GLY A 43 -10.85 -4.37 -3.37
C GLY A 43 -9.51 -3.79 -3.82
N ALA A 44 -8.55 -3.63 -2.92
CA ALA A 44 -7.22 -3.18 -3.33
C ALA A 44 -6.52 -4.24 -4.17
N VAL A 45 -5.69 -3.80 -5.10
CA VAL A 45 -4.97 -4.69 -6.02
C VAL A 45 -3.48 -4.48 -5.86
N LEU A 46 -2.77 -5.54 -5.49
CA LEU A 46 -1.31 -5.59 -5.49
C LEU A 46 -0.87 -6.38 -6.71
N GLY A 47 -0.22 -5.71 -7.64
CA GLY A 47 0.34 -6.34 -8.82
C GLY A 47 1.50 -7.27 -8.48
N GLY A 48 1.97 -8.01 -9.48
CA GLY A 48 3.04 -8.98 -9.26
C GLY A 48 4.26 -8.37 -8.60
N ARG A 49 4.74 -9.02 -7.54
CA ARG A 49 5.91 -8.64 -6.75
C ARG A 49 5.83 -7.28 -6.05
N ALA A 50 4.67 -6.62 -6.07
CA ALA A 50 4.50 -5.36 -5.31
C ALA A 50 4.83 -5.62 -3.83
N THR A 51 5.62 -4.74 -3.24
CA THR A 51 6.12 -4.91 -1.88
C THR A 51 5.62 -3.78 -0.99
N VAL A 52 4.92 -4.16 0.08
CA VAL A 52 4.40 -3.22 1.08
C VAL A 52 5.08 -3.52 2.41
N GLY A 53 5.60 -2.50 3.04
CA GLY A 53 6.29 -2.60 4.31
C GLY A 53 5.34 -2.82 5.50
N ARG A 54 5.85 -2.51 6.68
CA ARG A 54 5.14 -2.72 7.94
C ARG A 54 4.23 -1.54 8.25
N ASN A 55 3.12 -1.82 8.96
CA ASN A 55 2.24 -0.80 9.52
C ASN A 55 1.77 0.21 8.47
N CYS A 56 1.50 -0.29 7.28
CA CYS A 56 0.91 0.48 6.20
C CYS A 56 -0.59 0.30 6.16
N HIS A 57 -1.28 1.22 5.49
CA HIS A 57 -2.67 1.05 5.13
C HIS A 57 -2.82 1.30 3.63
N ILE A 58 -3.17 0.27 2.88
CA ILE A 58 -3.45 0.39 1.45
C ILE A 58 -4.97 0.48 1.31
N GLY A 59 -5.44 1.67 0.95
CA GLY A 59 -6.86 2.01 0.96
C GLY A 59 -7.70 1.21 -0.03
N ALA A 60 -9.01 1.24 0.19
CA ALA A 60 -9.95 0.50 -0.64
C ALA A 60 -9.83 0.88 -2.11
N GLY A 61 -9.78 -0.11 -2.97
CA GLY A 61 -9.69 0.10 -4.41
C GLY A 61 -8.38 0.66 -4.92
N ALA A 62 -7.38 0.84 -4.07
CA ALA A 62 -6.06 1.30 -4.51
C ALA A 62 -5.39 0.23 -5.38
N VAL A 63 -4.56 0.68 -6.32
CA VAL A 63 -3.84 -0.22 -7.22
C VAL A 63 -2.34 0.06 -7.10
N LEU A 64 -1.60 -0.95 -6.67
CA LEU A 64 -0.14 -0.94 -6.72
C LEU A 64 0.25 -1.77 -7.94
N ALA A 65 0.71 -1.09 -8.99
CA ALA A 65 1.03 -1.77 -10.23
C ALA A 65 2.19 -2.74 -10.03
N GLY A 66 2.08 -3.90 -10.63
CA GLY A 66 3.11 -4.92 -10.55
C GLY A 66 3.91 -5.01 -11.81
N VAL A 67 5.05 -5.68 -11.71
CA VAL A 67 5.88 -6.01 -12.85
C VAL A 67 6.29 -7.47 -12.73
N ILE A 68 5.93 -8.27 -13.74
CA ILE A 68 6.36 -9.65 -13.86
C ILE A 68 7.41 -9.75 -14.96
N GLU A 69 7.22 -8.98 -16.02
CA GLU A 69 8.11 -8.98 -17.19
C GLU A 69 8.53 -7.56 -17.54
N PRO A 70 9.80 -7.33 -17.81
CA PRO A 70 10.92 -8.28 -17.63
C PRO A 70 11.23 -8.48 -16.14
N ALA A 71 11.82 -9.63 -15.81
CA ALA A 71 12.12 -9.98 -14.42
C ALA A 71 13.06 -8.98 -13.73
N SER A 72 13.82 -8.22 -14.51
CA SER A 72 14.73 -7.18 -14.00
C SER A 72 14.01 -5.87 -13.66
N ALA A 73 12.75 -5.70 -14.06
CA ALA A 73 12.02 -4.47 -13.78
C ALA A 73 11.72 -4.37 -12.28
N THR A 74 11.68 -3.14 -11.77
CA THR A 74 11.43 -2.87 -10.35
C THR A 74 9.94 -2.82 -10.09
N PRO A 75 9.42 -3.62 -9.15
CA PRO A 75 8.02 -3.50 -8.73
C PRO A 75 7.80 -2.24 -7.90
N VAL A 76 6.53 -1.96 -7.60
CA VAL A 76 6.19 -0.92 -6.62
C VAL A 76 6.76 -1.32 -5.25
N VAL A 77 7.37 -0.36 -4.57
CA VAL A 77 7.82 -0.53 -3.19
C VAL A 77 7.15 0.54 -2.33
N ILE A 78 6.37 0.12 -1.36
CA ILE A 78 5.77 0.99 -0.33
C ILE A 78 6.55 0.74 0.95
N GLU A 79 7.23 1.76 1.46
CA GLU A 79 8.01 1.64 2.70
C GLU A 79 7.11 1.64 3.93
N ASP A 80 7.72 1.49 5.11
CA ASP A 80 6.96 1.33 6.35
C ASP A 80 6.13 2.57 6.69
N GLY A 81 4.99 2.38 7.33
CA GLY A 81 4.17 3.44 7.88
C GLY A 81 3.47 4.32 6.84
N VAL A 82 3.35 3.86 5.61
CA VAL A 82 2.72 4.62 4.52
C VAL A 82 1.21 4.42 4.52
N LEU A 83 0.48 5.51 4.27
CA LEU A 83 -0.95 5.42 3.98
C LEU A 83 -1.17 5.74 2.51
N VAL A 84 -1.80 4.80 1.80
CA VAL A 84 -2.26 4.99 0.42
C VAL A 84 -3.78 5.12 0.45
N GLY A 85 -4.28 6.27 0.04
CA GLY A 85 -5.72 6.58 0.06
C GLY A 85 -6.52 5.74 -0.94
N ALA A 86 -7.83 5.72 -0.72
CA ALA A 86 -8.75 4.95 -1.56
C ALA A 86 -8.62 5.34 -3.03
N ASN A 87 -8.67 4.34 -3.91
CA ASN A 87 -8.62 4.50 -5.36
C ASN A 87 -7.36 5.19 -5.89
N ALA A 88 -6.33 5.33 -5.08
CA ALA A 88 -5.05 5.82 -5.58
C ALA A 88 -4.38 4.76 -6.45
N VAL A 89 -3.55 5.21 -7.38
CA VAL A 89 -2.77 4.33 -8.26
C VAL A 89 -1.30 4.67 -8.12
N VAL A 90 -0.48 3.66 -7.88
CA VAL A 90 0.98 3.79 -7.86
C VAL A 90 1.52 2.94 -9.00
N ILE A 91 2.19 3.59 -9.96
CA ILE A 91 2.69 2.86 -11.14
C ILE A 91 3.97 2.08 -10.82
N GLU A 92 4.28 1.12 -11.68
CA GLU A 92 5.46 0.28 -11.55
C GLU A 92 6.75 1.11 -11.44
N GLY A 93 7.70 0.62 -10.68
CA GLY A 93 8.99 1.27 -10.48
C GLY A 93 9.00 2.37 -9.45
N VAL A 94 7.85 2.77 -8.93
CA VAL A 94 7.76 3.85 -7.94
C VAL A 94 8.07 3.32 -6.55
N ARG A 95 8.84 4.10 -5.80
CA ARG A 95 9.09 3.88 -4.38
C ARG A 95 8.42 4.99 -3.57
N VAL A 96 7.56 4.60 -2.63
CA VAL A 96 6.89 5.54 -1.73
C VAL A 96 7.61 5.48 -0.39
N GLY A 97 8.22 6.59 0.00
CA GLY A 97 9.07 6.68 1.17
C GLY A 97 8.34 6.54 2.49
N ARG A 98 9.06 6.12 3.52
CA ARG A 98 8.53 5.84 4.85
C ARG A 98 7.68 7.00 5.35
N GLY A 99 6.53 6.65 5.95
CA GLY A 99 5.65 7.62 6.58
C GLY A 99 4.90 8.54 5.62
N ALA A 100 5.08 8.38 4.31
CA ALA A 100 4.40 9.21 3.32
C ALA A 100 2.89 8.94 3.31
N VAL A 101 2.16 9.90 2.79
CA VAL A 101 0.71 9.81 2.59
C VAL A 101 0.41 10.07 1.12
N VAL A 102 -0.26 9.13 0.48
CA VAL A 102 -0.79 9.27 -0.87
C VAL A 102 -2.28 9.54 -0.75
N ALA A 103 -2.72 10.72 -1.18
CA ALA A 103 -4.13 11.09 -1.07
C ALA A 103 -5.02 10.21 -1.93
N ALA A 104 -6.29 10.10 -1.54
CA ALA A 104 -7.28 9.34 -2.30
C ALA A 104 -7.35 9.84 -3.74
N GLY A 105 -7.46 8.90 -4.67
CA GLY A 105 -7.57 9.18 -6.10
C GLY A 105 -6.30 9.69 -6.78
N ALA A 106 -5.19 9.80 -6.04
CA ALA A 106 -3.93 10.24 -6.64
C ALA A 106 -3.37 9.22 -7.62
N VAL A 107 -2.64 9.70 -8.63
CA VAL A 107 -1.89 8.85 -9.56
C VAL A 107 -0.42 9.16 -9.40
N VAL A 108 0.31 8.27 -8.74
CA VAL A 108 1.72 8.46 -8.39
C VAL A 108 2.60 7.91 -9.51
N ILE A 109 3.36 8.80 -10.14
CA ILE A 109 4.23 8.45 -11.27
C ILE A 109 5.72 8.68 -10.96
N GLN A 110 6.04 9.21 -9.79
CA GLN A 110 7.41 9.48 -9.35
C GLN A 110 7.58 9.02 -7.91
N ASP A 111 8.81 8.74 -7.52
CA ASP A 111 9.11 8.41 -6.14
C ASP A 111 8.61 9.49 -5.19
N VAL A 112 8.12 9.05 -4.04
CA VAL A 112 7.57 9.95 -3.01
C VAL A 112 8.58 10.01 -1.86
N PRO A 113 9.02 11.23 -1.47
CA PRO A 113 9.94 11.38 -0.35
C PRO A 113 9.31 10.90 0.97
N GLU A 114 10.16 10.52 1.93
CA GLU A 114 9.70 10.18 3.26
C GLU A 114 8.88 11.32 3.86
N ASN A 115 7.80 10.98 4.54
CA ASN A 115 6.91 11.92 5.24
C ASN A 115 6.26 12.99 4.35
N ALA A 116 6.31 12.83 3.03
CA ALA A 116 5.62 13.74 2.12
C ALA A 116 4.16 13.35 1.98
N VAL A 117 3.31 14.35 1.77
CA VAL A 117 1.91 14.15 1.37
C VAL A 117 1.81 14.51 -0.10
N VAL A 118 1.37 13.55 -0.92
CA VAL A 118 1.18 13.76 -2.36
C VAL A 118 -0.30 13.63 -2.72
N ALA A 119 -0.72 14.40 -3.72
CA ALA A 119 -2.11 14.38 -4.19
C ALA A 119 -2.17 14.76 -5.67
N GLY A 120 -3.25 14.35 -6.31
CA GLY A 120 -3.56 14.74 -7.67
C GLY A 120 -3.15 13.73 -8.75
N CYS A 121 -3.41 14.09 -9.99
CA CYS A 121 -3.09 13.30 -11.17
C CYS A 121 -2.45 14.22 -12.23
N PRO A 122 -1.12 14.15 -12.43
CA PRO A 122 -0.16 13.35 -11.68
C PRO A 122 0.02 13.86 -10.25
N ALA A 123 0.32 12.96 -9.33
CA ALA A 123 0.50 13.34 -7.94
C ALA A 123 1.72 14.24 -7.75
N ARG A 124 1.57 15.22 -6.86
CA ARG A 124 2.62 16.17 -6.50
C ARG A 124 2.68 16.30 -4.99
N VAL A 125 3.85 16.60 -4.47
CA VAL A 125 4.01 16.90 -3.04
C VAL A 125 3.26 18.20 -2.75
N ILE A 126 2.27 18.12 -1.86
CA ILE A 126 1.47 19.30 -1.45
C ILE A 126 1.94 19.85 -0.11
N LYS A 127 2.55 19.01 0.71
CA LYS A 127 3.14 19.42 1.99
C LYS A 127 3.97 18.28 2.58
N MET A 128 4.72 18.59 3.62
CA MET A 128 5.32 17.57 4.47
C MET A 128 4.35 17.21 5.58
N LYS A 129 4.44 15.98 6.06
CA LYS A 129 3.58 15.46 7.13
C LYS A 129 3.82 16.26 8.40
N ASP A 130 2.74 16.79 8.99
CA ASP A 130 2.74 17.51 10.25
C ASP A 130 2.01 16.71 11.32
N GLN A 131 1.89 17.27 12.54
CA GLN A 131 1.23 16.58 13.64
C GLN A 131 -0.26 16.29 13.32
N GLY A 132 -0.95 17.23 12.71
CA GLY A 132 -2.34 17.00 12.31
C GLY A 132 -2.49 15.88 11.30
N THR A 133 -1.62 15.83 10.30
CA THR A 133 -1.57 14.74 9.32
C THR A 133 -1.28 13.41 10.00
N SER A 134 -0.30 13.40 10.90
CA SER A 134 0.06 12.18 11.63
C SER A 134 -1.11 11.63 12.44
N GLN A 135 -1.88 12.49 13.08
CA GLN A 135 -3.08 12.07 13.83
C GLN A 135 -4.16 11.51 12.90
N LYS A 136 -4.41 12.17 11.76
CA LYS A 136 -5.43 11.73 10.79
C LYS A 136 -5.07 10.41 10.13
N THR A 137 -3.78 10.10 10.02
CA THR A 137 -3.30 8.91 9.33
C THR A 137 -2.82 7.82 10.28
N ALA A 138 -2.96 8.02 11.60
CA ALA A 138 -2.54 7.04 12.59
C ALA A 138 -3.33 5.74 12.42
N LEU A 139 -2.62 4.62 12.60
CA LEU A 139 -3.25 3.31 12.53
C LEU A 139 -4.06 3.05 13.80
N GLU A 140 -5.22 2.45 13.62
CA GLU A 140 -6.02 1.95 14.74
C GLU A 140 -5.68 0.48 14.97
N ALA A 141 -4.85 0.21 15.97
CA ALA A 141 -4.36 -1.13 16.24
C ALA A 141 -5.49 -2.13 16.55
N ALA A 142 -6.56 -1.66 17.18
CA ALA A 142 -7.69 -2.52 17.51
C ALA A 142 -8.35 -3.14 16.26
N LEU A 143 -8.34 -2.44 15.15
CA LEU A 143 -8.91 -2.97 13.90
C LEU A 143 -8.15 -4.18 13.36
N ARG A 144 -6.92 -4.39 13.80
CA ARG A 144 -6.08 -5.49 13.33
C ARG A 144 -6.28 -6.75 14.17
N THR A 145 -6.93 -6.62 15.31
CA THR A 145 -7.15 -7.74 16.26
C THR A 145 -8.60 -8.22 16.30
N LEU A 146 -9.50 -7.59 15.56
CA LEU A 146 -10.91 -7.96 15.53
C LEU A 146 -11.19 -9.33 14.89
#